data_44a179347a462268bec8d90132e19cdd
#
_entry.id   44a179347a462268bec8d90132e19cdd
#
_cell.length_a   1.000
_cell.length_b   1.000
_cell.length_c   1.000
_cell.angle_alpha   90.00
_cell.angle_beta   90.00
_cell.angle_gamma   90.00
#
_symmetry.space_group_name_H-M   'P 1'
#
loop_
_entity.id
_entity.type
_entity.pdbx_description
1 polymer ?
#
loop_
_entity_poly.entity_id
_entity_poly.type
_entity_poly.pdbx_seq_one_letter_code
_entity_poly.pdbx_strand_id
1 'polypeptide(L)'
;MNISITRFLLLTLSLAIVSCSSATDDLDPTKNWSASKIYTEAKAQMLDGNYEQAAKLYESLQTRYPYGIYSQQAELEQIYSYYKQGEKASAISEADRFIKAHPSHPGVDYAYYMKGLANFDDDLGLFGVYSQSDLAQRDSKPYRDAFETFKELVTRFPKSKYTPDAVVRMRYIVNALAKGDVITARYYYKRQAYLAAVDRAKEVLSQYPKSPQVEEAIYIMAKSYQAMHLTKLSEDAFRVLNRDFPNSRFLKNKPSINTPWWKKIL
;
A
#
# COMPACT_ATOMS: atom_id res chain seq x y z
N MET A 1 60.66 -43.71 0.98
CA MET A 1 59.24 -44.00 0.66
C MET A 1 58.32 -42.74 0.75
N ASN A 2 58.88 -41.53 0.94
CA ASN A 2 58.09 -40.30 1.11
C ASN A 2 58.03 -39.36 -0.11
N ILE A 3 58.83 -39.61 -1.14
CA ILE A 3 58.88 -38.72 -2.36
C ILE A 3 57.75 -39.05 -3.33
N SER A 4 57.24 -40.27 -3.33
CA SER A 4 56.17 -40.72 -4.22
C SER A 4 54.80 -40.18 -3.81
N ILE A 5 54.54 -40.05 -2.52
CA ILE A 5 53.26 -39.56 -1.95
C ILE A 5 53.12 -38.04 -2.17
N THR A 6 54.21 -37.28 -1.99
CA THR A 6 54.20 -35.83 -2.22
C THR A 6 54.03 -35.48 -3.69
N ARG A 7 54.58 -36.26 -4.61
CA ARG A 7 54.35 -36.06 -6.05
C ARG A 7 52.93 -36.42 -6.49
N PHE A 8 52.32 -37.42 -5.85
CA PHE A 8 50.95 -37.79 -6.12
C PHE A 8 49.96 -36.74 -5.56
N LEU A 9 50.26 -36.17 -4.39
CA LEU A 9 49.45 -35.10 -3.76
C LEU A 9 49.54 -33.79 -4.55
N LEU A 10 50.70 -33.46 -5.13
CA LEU A 10 50.89 -32.30 -5.99
C LEU A 10 50.20 -32.45 -7.36
N LEU A 11 50.13 -33.68 -7.88
CA LEU A 11 49.41 -33.96 -9.13
C LEU A 11 47.89 -33.90 -8.98
N THR A 12 47.36 -34.32 -7.82
CA THR A 12 45.91 -34.21 -7.54
C THR A 12 45.48 -32.80 -7.21
N LEU A 13 46.34 -31.99 -6.62
CA LEU A 13 46.07 -30.57 -6.31
C LEU A 13 46.08 -29.72 -7.60
N SER A 14 46.90 -30.05 -8.60
CA SER A 14 46.92 -29.33 -9.89
C SER A 14 45.70 -29.66 -10.80
N LEU A 15 45.02 -30.80 -10.60
CA LEU A 15 43.78 -31.14 -11.33
C LEU A 15 42.55 -30.43 -10.76
N ALA A 16 42.58 -29.98 -9.52
CA ALA A 16 41.45 -29.28 -8.86
C ALA A 16 41.30 -27.82 -9.30
N ILE A 17 42.29 -27.23 -9.97
CA ILE A 17 42.28 -25.80 -10.34
C ILE A 17 41.66 -25.57 -11.73
N VAL A 18 41.40 -26.61 -12.53
CA VAL A 18 40.85 -26.50 -13.90
C VAL A 18 39.33 -26.52 -13.92
N SER A 19 38.66 -26.70 -12.78
CA SER A 19 37.20 -26.85 -12.71
C SER A 19 36.38 -25.54 -12.49
N CYS A 20 37.01 -24.37 -12.60
CA CYS A 20 36.33 -23.09 -12.38
C CYS A 20 36.42 -22.12 -13.56
N SER A 21 36.23 -22.60 -14.81
CA SER A 21 36.10 -21.71 -15.97
C SER A 21 35.11 -22.22 -17.02
N SER A 22 33.96 -22.68 -16.57
CA SER A 22 32.77 -22.58 -17.42
C SER A 22 31.94 -21.42 -16.88
N ALA A 23 32.46 -20.19 -17.01
CA ALA A 23 31.61 -19.04 -17.24
C ALA A 23 30.96 -19.36 -18.59
N THR A 24 29.79 -20.00 -18.57
CA THR A 24 28.85 -19.83 -19.64
C THR A 24 28.63 -18.34 -19.70
N ASP A 25 29.29 -17.66 -20.64
CA ASP A 25 28.75 -16.43 -21.21
C ASP A 25 27.32 -16.84 -21.60
N ASP A 26 26.36 -16.55 -20.76
CA ASP A 26 24.95 -16.57 -21.15
C ASP A 26 24.89 -15.54 -22.27
N LEU A 27 25.03 -16.06 -23.51
CA LEU A 27 24.89 -15.26 -24.71
C LEU A 27 23.50 -14.70 -24.66
N ASP A 28 23.40 -13.44 -24.13
CA ASP A 28 22.15 -12.73 -24.11
C ASP A 28 21.49 -12.84 -25.49
N PRO A 29 20.44 -13.67 -25.64
CA PRO A 29 19.82 -13.96 -26.93
C PRO A 29 19.25 -12.70 -27.58
N THR A 30 19.09 -11.63 -26.81
CA THR A 30 18.56 -10.37 -27.27
C THR A 30 19.63 -9.37 -27.71
N LYS A 31 20.93 -9.75 -27.66
CA LYS A 31 22.07 -8.84 -27.90
C LYS A 31 21.96 -8.03 -29.19
N ASN A 32 21.42 -8.65 -30.26
CA ASN A 32 21.28 -8.03 -31.58
C ASN A 32 19.84 -7.57 -31.89
N TRP A 33 18.95 -7.50 -30.89
CA TRP A 33 17.58 -7.09 -31.13
C TRP A 33 17.47 -5.58 -31.16
N SER A 34 16.63 -5.09 -32.08
CA SER A 34 16.24 -3.66 -32.10
C SER A 34 15.35 -3.34 -30.90
N ALA A 35 15.26 -2.03 -30.54
CA ALA A 35 14.38 -1.58 -29.49
C ALA A 35 12.91 -2.02 -29.70
N SER A 36 12.42 -1.94 -30.92
CA SER A 36 11.07 -2.42 -31.27
C SER A 36 10.90 -3.92 -31.02
N LYS A 37 11.91 -4.74 -31.38
CA LYS A 37 11.83 -6.18 -31.18
C LYS A 37 11.84 -6.55 -29.70
N ILE A 38 12.73 -5.93 -28.90
CA ILE A 38 12.77 -6.17 -27.43
C ILE A 38 11.43 -5.76 -26.81
N TYR A 39 10.91 -4.59 -27.18
CA TYR A 39 9.63 -4.10 -26.70
C TYR A 39 8.47 -5.05 -27.02
N THR A 40 8.40 -5.52 -28.27
CA THR A 40 7.32 -6.43 -28.71
C THR A 40 7.37 -7.75 -27.96
N GLU A 41 8.56 -8.32 -27.76
CA GLU A 41 8.73 -9.56 -26.99
C GLU A 41 8.39 -9.34 -25.51
N ALA A 42 8.89 -8.27 -24.90
CA ALA A 42 8.54 -7.92 -23.51
C ALA A 42 7.03 -7.79 -23.32
N LYS A 43 6.37 -7.16 -24.29
CA LYS A 43 4.92 -7.02 -24.30
C LYS A 43 4.20 -8.35 -24.40
N ALA A 44 4.67 -9.26 -25.26
CA ALA A 44 4.14 -10.60 -25.38
C ALA A 44 4.26 -11.37 -24.06
N GLN A 45 5.46 -11.37 -23.45
CA GLN A 45 5.69 -12.01 -22.15
C GLN A 45 4.76 -11.44 -21.06
N MET A 46 4.58 -10.12 -21.03
CA MET A 46 3.68 -9.47 -20.09
C MET A 46 2.21 -9.90 -20.28
N LEU A 47 1.75 -10.01 -21.53
CA LEU A 47 0.38 -10.43 -21.86
C LEU A 47 0.14 -11.92 -21.53
N ASP A 48 1.17 -12.74 -21.65
CA ASP A 48 1.14 -14.17 -21.28
C ASP A 48 1.23 -14.38 -19.74
N GLY A 49 1.39 -13.30 -18.99
CA GLY A 49 1.51 -13.35 -17.52
C GLY A 49 2.93 -13.64 -17.02
N ASN A 50 3.93 -13.72 -17.90
CA ASN A 50 5.34 -13.93 -17.56
C ASN A 50 6.00 -12.60 -17.14
N TYR A 51 5.48 -11.99 -16.07
CA TYR A 51 5.85 -10.64 -15.66
C TYR A 51 7.33 -10.47 -15.32
N GLU A 52 7.97 -11.50 -14.74
CA GLU A 52 9.40 -11.48 -14.43
C GLU A 52 10.24 -11.36 -15.71
N GLN A 53 9.94 -12.19 -16.72
CA GLN A 53 10.64 -12.13 -18.00
C GLN A 53 10.37 -10.82 -18.73
N ALA A 54 9.14 -10.32 -18.68
CA ALA A 54 8.79 -9.03 -19.25
C ALA A 54 9.61 -7.90 -18.60
N ALA A 55 9.70 -7.85 -17.26
CA ALA A 55 10.48 -6.84 -16.53
C ALA A 55 11.95 -6.85 -16.93
N LYS A 56 12.57 -8.04 -17.06
CA LYS A 56 13.97 -8.20 -17.50
C LYS A 56 14.18 -7.68 -18.93
N LEU A 57 13.24 -7.95 -19.83
CA LEU A 57 13.31 -7.45 -21.21
C LEU A 57 13.13 -5.93 -21.28
N TYR A 58 12.22 -5.35 -20.49
CA TYR A 58 12.06 -3.90 -20.39
C TYR A 58 13.31 -3.24 -19.82
N GLU A 59 13.94 -3.80 -18.80
CA GLU A 59 15.21 -3.33 -18.26
C GLU A 59 16.34 -3.38 -19.30
N SER A 60 16.45 -4.49 -20.03
CA SER A 60 17.41 -4.65 -21.12
C SER A 60 17.19 -3.60 -22.23
N LEU A 61 15.91 -3.29 -22.55
CA LEU A 61 15.58 -2.26 -23.52
C LEU A 61 16.04 -0.88 -23.05
N GLN A 62 15.73 -0.50 -21.81
CA GLN A 62 16.12 0.78 -21.25
C GLN A 62 17.65 0.95 -21.17
N THR A 63 18.36 -0.13 -20.81
CA THR A 63 19.82 -0.11 -20.73
C THR A 63 20.48 0.10 -22.08
N ARG A 64 19.96 -0.54 -23.15
CA ARG A 64 20.55 -0.45 -24.50
C ARG A 64 20.04 0.73 -25.30
N TYR A 65 18.80 1.09 -25.11
CA TYR A 65 18.11 2.14 -25.86
C TYR A 65 17.45 3.13 -24.89
N PRO A 66 18.24 3.90 -24.11
CA PRO A 66 17.72 4.73 -23.03
C PRO A 66 16.85 5.92 -23.52
N TYR A 67 16.86 6.17 -24.82
CA TYR A 67 16.11 7.28 -25.38
C TYR A 67 15.06 6.81 -26.39
N GLY A 68 13.96 7.54 -26.46
CA GLY A 68 12.89 7.33 -27.44
C GLY A 68 11.62 6.73 -26.84
N ILE A 69 10.61 6.60 -27.69
CA ILE A 69 9.26 6.21 -27.27
C ILE A 69 9.19 4.81 -26.65
N TYR A 70 10.02 3.86 -27.14
CA TYR A 70 10.04 2.51 -26.62
C TYR A 70 10.61 2.45 -25.21
N SER A 71 11.62 3.27 -24.88
CA SER A 71 12.19 3.33 -23.55
C SER A 71 11.16 3.85 -22.52
N GLN A 72 10.53 4.98 -22.81
CA GLN A 72 9.52 5.57 -21.94
C GLN A 72 8.31 4.65 -21.73
N GLN A 73 7.89 3.98 -22.80
CA GLN A 73 6.79 3.02 -22.70
C GLN A 73 7.20 1.77 -21.92
N ALA A 74 8.45 1.32 -22.09
CA ALA A 74 9.00 0.20 -21.33
C ALA A 74 9.06 0.48 -19.82
N GLU A 75 9.45 1.69 -19.43
CA GLU A 75 9.42 2.11 -18.02
C GLU A 75 8.02 1.98 -17.41
N LEU A 76 6.99 2.46 -18.11
CA LEU A 76 5.60 2.35 -17.63
C LEU A 76 5.12 0.90 -17.53
N GLU A 77 5.46 0.06 -18.49
CA GLU A 77 5.05 -1.35 -18.50
C GLU A 77 5.88 -2.20 -17.52
N GLN A 78 7.10 -1.78 -17.22
CA GLN A 78 7.92 -2.40 -16.17
C GLN A 78 7.32 -2.14 -14.78
N ILE A 79 6.82 -0.94 -14.49
CA ILE A 79 6.07 -0.65 -13.25
C ILE A 79 4.93 -1.65 -13.08
N TYR A 80 4.14 -1.87 -14.14
CA TYR A 80 3.04 -2.83 -14.13
C TYR A 80 3.52 -4.26 -13.90
N SER A 81 4.60 -4.64 -14.57
CA SER A 81 5.18 -5.98 -14.44
C SER A 81 5.65 -6.27 -13.02
N TYR A 82 6.35 -5.34 -12.37
CA TYR A 82 6.73 -5.44 -10.95
C TYR A 82 5.51 -5.53 -10.02
N TYR A 83 4.51 -4.68 -10.27
CA TYR A 83 3.27 -4.72 -9.48
C TYR A 83 2.59 -6.10 -9.57
N LYS A 84 2.50 -6.67 -10.77
CA LYS A 84 1.87 -7.98 -11.00
C LYS A 84 2.67 -9.16 -10.43
N GLN A 85 3.98 -9.01 -10.27
CA GLN A 85 4.84 -9.97 -9.56
C GLN A 85 4.70 -9.88 -8.02
N GLY A 86 4.06 -8.84 -7.49
CA GLY A 86 4.06 -8.55 -6.06
C GLY A 86 5.33 -7.82 -5.57
N GLU A 87 6.23 -7.43 -6.49
CA GLU A 87 7.45 -6.67 -6.22
C GLU A 87 7.13 -5.19 -5.98
N LYS A 88 6.37 -4.93 -4.89
CA LYS A 88 5.81 -3.61 -4.59
C LYS A 88 6.88 -2.52 -4.48
N ALA A 89 7.99 -2.81 -3.80
CA ALA A 89 9.08 -1.85 -3.63
C ALA A 89 9.71 -1.45 -4.98
N SER A 90 9.92 -2.40 -5.87
CA SER A 90 10.43 -2.17 -7.23
C SER A 90 9.45 -1.35 -8.05
N ALA A 91 8.15 -1.67 -7.99
CA ALA A 91 7.11 -0.91 -8.68
C ALA A 91 7.02 0.55 -8.21
N ILE A 92 7.12 0.80 -6.89
CA ILE A 92 7.13 2.16 -6.31
C ILE A 92 8.37 2.92 -6.76
N SER A 93 9.55 2.32 -6.64
CA SER A 93 10.82 2.94 -7.02
C SER A 93 10.85 3.33 -8.49
N GLU A 94 10.38 2.43 -9.36
CA GLU A 94 10.32 2.66 -10.80
C GLU A 94 9.31 3.75 -11.18
N ALA A 95 8.14 3.76 -10.52
CA ALA A 95 7.15 4.81 -10.69
C ALA A 95 7.69 6.19 -10.25
N ASP A 96 8.40 6.26 -9.12
CA ASP A 96 9.03 7.49 -8.66
C ASP A 96 10.10 7.99 -9.63
N ARG A 97 10.90 7.07 -10.17
CA ARG A 97 11.90 7.40 -11.20
C ARG A 97 11.24 7.99 -12.44
N PHE A 98 10.19 7.33 -12.96
CA PHE A 98 9.45 7.81 -14.12
C PHE A 98 8.82 9.18 -13.90
N ILE A 99 8.11 9.38 -12.78
CA ILE A 99 7.45 10.64 -12.43
C ILE A 99 8.45 11.79 -12.36
N LYS A 100 9.65 11.53 -11.80
CA LYS A 100 10.71 12.51 -11.67
C LYS A 100 11.39 12.83 -13.01
N ALA A 101 11.63 11.80 -13.83
CA ALA A 101 12.31 11.95 -15.12
C ALA A 101 11.38 12.54 -16.20
N HIS A 102 10.10 12.20 -16.16
CA HIS A 102 9.13 12.52 -17.22
C HIS A 102 7.85 13.21 -16.69
N PRO A 103 7.95 14.35 -15.97
CA PRO A 103 6.81 14.96 -15.26
C PRO A 103 5.69 15.45 -16.17
N SER A 104 5.97 15.68 -17.46
CA SER A 104 5.01 16.12 -18.48
C SER A 104 4.61 15.02 -19.48
N HIS A 105 5.05 13.78 -19.25
CA HIS A 105 4.71 12.67 -20.15
C HIS A 105 3.21 12.36 -20.09
N PRO A 106 2.54 12.05 -21.23
CA PRO A 106 1.10 11.74 -21.25
C PRO A 106 0.68 10.58 -20.33
N GLY A 107 1.58 9.65 -20.01
CA GLY A 107 1.35 8.52 -19.13
C GLY A 107 1.80 8.73 -17.68
N VAL A 108 2.15 9.94 -17.26
CA VAL A 108 2.61 10.19 -15.90
C VAL A 108 1.51 9.97 -14.86
N ASP A 109 0.25 10.19 -15.22
CA ASP A 109 -0.92 9.89 -14.40
C ASP A 109 -1.05 8.38 -14.13
N TYR A 110 -0.69 7.55 -15.11
CA TYR A 110 -0.62 6.10 -14.93
C TYR A 110 0.47 5.70 -13.93
N ALA A 111 1.65 6.32 -13.99
CA ALA A 111 2.73 6.05 -13.03
C ALA A 111 2.30 6.40 -11.59
N TYR A 112 1.63 7.55 -11.37
CA TYR A 112 1.03 7.88 -10.07
C TYR A 112 0.00 6.84 -9.63
N TYR A 113 -0.86 6.41 -10.54
CA TYR A 113 -1.87 5.42 -10.24
C TYR A 113 -1.27 4.08 -9.82
N MET A 114 -0.28 3.58 -10.58
CA MET A 114 0.42 2.34 -10.26
C MET A 114 1.20 2.41 -8.94
N LYS A 115 1.86 3.54 -8.65
CA LYS A 115 2.49 3.80 -7.35
C LYS A 115 1.48 3.74 -6.21
N GLY A 116 0.32 4.36 -6.40
CA GLY A 116 -0.78 4.31 -5.45
C GLY A 116 -1.27 2.88 -5.21
N LEU A 117 -1.43 2.07 -6.26
CA LEU A 117 -1.81 0.66 -6.17
C LEU A 117 -0.75 -0.18 -5.45
N ALA A 118 0.54 0.04 -5.74
CA ALA A 118 1.64 -0.70 -5.12
C ALA A 118 1.76 -0.42 -3.61
N ASN A 119 1.46 0.80 -3.16
CA ASN A 119 1.35 1.15 -1.74
C ASN A 119 0.04 0.64 -1.11
N PHE A 120 -1.02 0.58 -1.91
CA PHE A 120 -2.31 0.07 -1.49
C PHE A 120 -2.30 -1.46 -1.57
N ASP A 121 -2.28 -2.14 -0.43
CA ASP A 121 -2.22 -3.60 -0.37
C ASP A 121 -3.52 -4.22 -0.92
N ASP A 122 -3.51 -4.60 -2.20
CA ASP A 122 -4.66 -5.17 -2.93
C ASP A 122 -4.91 -6.66 -2.60
N ASP A 123 -4.18 -7.27 -1.65
CA ASP A 123 -4.51 -8.60 -1.11
C ASP A 123 -5.91 -8.65 -0.48
N LEU A 124 -6.54 -7.50 -0.42
CA LEU A 124 -7.96 -7.31 -0.11
C LEU A 124 -8.90 -7.55 -1.32
N GLY A 125 -8.57 -8.37 -2.30
CA GLY A 125 -9.41 -8.68 -3.47
C GLY A 125 -10.90 -8.32 -3.33
N LEU A 126 -11.74 -8.54 -4.31
CA LEU A 126 -13.20 -8.28 -4.27
C LEU A 126 -13.90 -8.77 -2.98
N PHE A 127 -13.29 -9.69 -2.24
CA PHE A 127 -13.74 -10.19 -0.93
C PHE A 127 -13.18 -9.41 0.28
N GLY A 128 -12.20 -8.52 0.09
CA GLY A 128 -11.60 -7.69 1.16
C GLY A 128 -12.56 -6.66 1.76
N VAL A 129 -13.70 -6.43 1.13
CA VAL A 129 -14.80 -5.62 1.69
C VAL A 129 -15.28 -6.18 3.04
N TYR A 130 -15.10 -7.48 3.28
CA TYR A 130 -15.46 -8.14 4.55
C TYR A 130 -14.36 -8.02 5.63
N SER A 131 -13.13 -7.68 5.28
CA SER A 131 -11.99 -7.62 6.22
C SER A 131 -11.57 -6.21 6.62
N GLN A 132 -12.50 -5.25 6.70
CA GLN A 132 -12.20 -3.90 7.22
C GLN A 132 -11.60 -3.88 8.64
N SER A 133 -11.71 -4.97 9.40
CA SER A 133 -11.07 -5.12 10.70
C SER A 133 -9.56 -5.31 10.61
N ASP A 134 -9.05 -5.96 9.56
CA ASP A 134 -7.63 -6.26 9.42
C ASP A 134 -6.80 -5.02 9.06
N LEU A 135 -7.30 -4.14 8.20
CA LEU A 135 -6.65 -2.87 7.87
C LEU A 135 -6.46 -1.96 9.08
N ALA A 136 -7.45 -1.93 9.95
CA ALA A 136 -7.43 -1.10 11.15
C ALA A 136 -6.37 -1.56 12.18
N GLN A 137 -5.81 -2.76 12.04
CA GLN A 137 -4.83 -3.37 12.95
C GLN A 137 -3.44 -3.51 12.33
N ARG A 138 -3.29 -3.30 11.02
CA ARG A 138 -2.01 -3.34 10.31
C ARG A 138 -1.26 -2.00 10.40
N ASP A 139 0.00 -2.01 9.96
CA ASP A 139 0.77 -0.78 9.79
C ASP A 139 0.02 0.19 8.85
N SER A 140 -0.28 1.37 9.37
CA SER A 140 -1.03 2.39 8.63
C SER A 140 -0.19 3.17 7.62
N LYS A 141 1.15 3.03 7.65
CA LYS A 141 2.04 3.83 6.82
C LYS A 141 1.83 3.60 5.32
N PRO A 142 1.79 2.35 4.79
CA PRO A 142 1.55 2.12 3.37
C PRO A 142 0.22 2.73 2.87
N TYR A 143 -0.83 2.67 3.71
CA TYR A 143 -2.13 3.26 3.36
C TYR A 143 -2.11 4.79 3.32
N ARG A 144 -1.35 5.43 4.21
CA ARG A 144 -1.14 6.89 4.16
C ARG A 144 -0.35 7.28 2.92
N ASP A 145 0.72 6.53 2.58
CA ASP A 145 1.52 6.74 1.39
C ASP A 145 0.67 6.55 0.11
N ALA A 146 -0.20 5.53 0.07
CA ALA A 146 -1.17 5.33 -1.01
C ALA A 146 -2.16 6.50 -1.12
N PHE A 147 -2.70 6.95 0.01
CA PHE A 147 -3.64 8.07 0.04
C PHE A 147 -3.02 9.35 -0.51
N GLU A 148 -1.81 9.72 -0.06
CA GLU A 148 -1.13 10.91 -0.56
C GLU A 148 -0.80 10.79 -2.06
N THR A 149 -0.37 9.61 -2.52
CA THR A 149 -0.12 9.35 -3.93
C THR A 149 -1.40 9.50 -4.79
N PHE A 150 -2.51 8.90 -4.36
CA PHE A 150 -3.78 9.07 -5.06
C PHE A 150 -4.31 10.51 -5.01
N LYS A 151 -4.09 11.21 -3.92
CA LYS A 151 -4.45 12.63 -3.77
C LYS A 151 -3.65 13.51 -4.75
N GLU A 152 -2.36 13.25 -4.93
CA GLU A 152 -1.56 13.92 -5.95
C GLU A 152 -2.10 13.64 -7.36
N LEU A 153 -2.41 12.38 -7.68
CA LEU A 153 -3.03 12.00 -8.95
C LEU A 153 -4.32 12.80 -9.21
N VAL A 154 -5.25 12.77 -8.27
CA VAL A 154 -6.56 13.44 -8.40
C VAL A 154 -6.41 14.97 -8.54
N THR A 155 -5.46 15.55 -7.81
CA THR A 155 -5.23 16.99 -7.80
C THR A 155 -4.56 17.48 -9.08
N ARG A 156 -3.52 16.76 -9.54
CA ARG A 156 -2.74 17.15 -10.72
C ARG A 156 -3.39 16.73 -12.03
N PHE A 157 -4.12 15.62 -12.03
CA PHE A 157 -4.71 15.01 -13.23
C PHE A 157 -6.22 14.73 -13.03
N PRO A 158 -7.05 15.77 -12.78
CA PRO A 158 -8.48 15.58 -12.48
C PRO A 158 -9.27 14.94 -13.63
N LYS A 159 -8.77 15.00 -14.86
CA LYS A 159 -9.39 14.41 -16.05
C LYS A 159 -8.80 13.05 -16.42
N SER A 160 -7.88 12.52 -15.66
CA SER A 160 -7.32 11.18 -15.88
C SER A 160 -8.41 10.11 -15.75
N LYS A 161 -8.34 9.09 -16.61
CA LYS A 161 -9.22 7.91 -16.52
C LYS A 161 -9.06 7.12 -15.21
N TYR A 162 -7.95 7.31 -14.49
CA TYR A 162 -7.65 6.66 -13.21
C TYR A 162 -8.21 7.42 -12.01
N THR A 163 -8.55 8.70 -12.18
CA THR A 163 -9.05 9.56 -11.09
C THR A 163 -10.32 9.02 -10.41
N PRO A 164 -11.34 8.50 -11.11
CA PRO A 164 -12.53 7.96 -10.44
C PRO A 164 -12.21 6.79 -9.49
N ASP A 165 -11.38 5.85 -9.93
CA ASP A 165 -10.98 4.72 -9.09
C ASP A 165 -10.09 5.17 -7.91
N ALA A 166 -9.15 6.07 -8.14
CA ALA A 166 -8.32 6.64 -7.08
C ALA A 166 -9.16 7.28 -5.97
N VAL A 167 -10.22 8.04 -6.32
CA VAL A 167 -11.14 8.64 -5.33
C VAL A 167 -11.87 7.58 -4.51
N VAL A 168 -12.28 6.47 -5.12
CA VAL A 168 -12.93 5.36 -4.39
C VAL A 168 -11.95 4.74 -3.39
N ARG A 169 -10.70 4.48 -3.81
CA ARG A 169 -9.64 3.94 -2.94
C ARG A 169 -9.28 4.89 -1.81
N MET A 170 -9.15 6.18 -2.08
CA MET A 170 -8.92 7.19 -1.05
C MET A 170 -10.01 7.17 0.02
N ARG A 171 -11.28 7.09 -0.38
CA ARG A 171 -12.41 7.00 0.57
C ARG A 171 -12.33 5.73 1.41
N TYR A 172 -11.97 4.62 0.80
CA TYR A 172 -11.79 3.35 1.50
C TYR A 172 -10.68 3.45 2.55
N ILE A 173 -9.51 3.98 2.16
CA ILE A 173 -8.37 4.20 3.06
C ILE A 173 -8.77 5.06 4.26
N VAL A 174 -9.40 6.21 4.00
CA VAL A 174 -9.85 7.14 5.06
C VAL A 174 -10.78 6.45 6.05
N ASN A 175 -11.74 5.67 5.57
CA ASN A 175 -12.68 4.95 6.43
C ASN A 175 -11.99 3.84 7.24
N ALA A 176 -11.00 3.15 6.66
CA ALA A 176 -10.23 2.13 7.34
C ALA A 176 -9.34 2.72 8.44
N LEU A 177 -8.65 3.83 8.17
CA LEU A 177 -7.83 4.55 9.15
C LEU A 177 -8.69 5.07 10.31
N ALA A 178 -9.82 5.72 10.00
CA ALA A 178 -10.76 6.19 11.01
C ALA A 178 -11.27 5.04 11.89
N LYS A 179 -11.55 3.88 11.30
CA LYS A 179 -11.97 2.68 12.04
C LYS A 179 -10.88 2.18 12.98
N GLY A 180 -9.61 2.22 12.56
CA GLY A 180 -8.46 1.87 13.40
C GLY A 180 -8.38 2.75 14.64
N ASP A 181 -8.52 4.06 14.46
CA ASP A 181 -8.49 5.00 15.57
C ASP A 181 -9.69 4.81 16.53
N VAL A 182 -10.89 4.51 16.02
CA VAL A 182 -12.05 4.17 16.86
C VAL A 182 -11.84 2.86 17.61
N ILE A 183 -11.25 1.82 17.00
CA ILE A 183 -10.91 0.58 17.69
C ILE A 183 -9.94 0.86 18.83
N THR A 184 -8.93 1.68 18.59
CA THR A 184 -7.93 2.09 19.58
C THR A 184 -8.58 2.91 20.70
N ALA A 185 -9.45 3.87 20.36
CA ALA A 185 -10.20 4.66 21.35
C ALA A 185 -11.06 3.75 22.24
N ARG A 186 -11.76 2.79 21.63
CA ARG A 186 -12.58 1.79 22.34
C ARG A 186 -11.73 0.91 23.27
N TYR A 187 -10.55 0.50 22.83
CA TYR A 187 -9.62 -0.25 23.67
C TYR A 187 -9.19 0.56 24.90
N TYR A 188 -8.79 1.82 24.75
CA TYR A 188 -8.45 2.68 25.87
C TYR A 188 -9.64 2.90 26.81
N TYR A 189 -10.84 3.11 26.27
CA TYR A 189 -12.04 3.22 27.10
C TYR A 189 -12.28 1.96 27.94
N LYS A 190 -12.15 0.75 27.35
CA LYS A 190 -12.27 -0.51 28.08
C LYS A 190 -11.23 -0.67 29.20
N ARG A 191 -10.04 -0.10 28.98
CA ARG A 191 -8.94 -0.10 29.97
C ARG A 191 -9.08 1.02 30.99
N GLN A 192 -10.16 1.80 30.99
CA GLN A 192 -10.40 2.94 31.85
C GLN A 192 -9.39 4.09 31.67
N ALA A 193 -8.60 4.05 30.61
CA ALA A 193 -7.70 5.13 30.18
C ALA A 193 -8.52 6.20 29.41
N TYR A 194 -9.45 6.85 30.12
CA TYR A 194 -10.48 7.70 29.48
C TYR A 194 -9.91 8.89 28.73
N LEU A 195 -8.85 9.52 29.23
CA LEU A 195 -8.20 10.63 28.54
C LEU A 195 -7.62 10.18 27.18
N ALA A 196 -6.90 9.06 27.17
CA ALA A 196 -6.36 8.50 25.93
C ALA A 196 -7.47 8.08 24.95
N ALA A 197 -8.60 7.59 25.46
CA ALA A 197 -9.78 7.29 24.64
C ALA A 197 -10.34 8.54 23.97
N VAL A 198 -10.43 9.65 24.72
CA VAL A 198 -10.87 10.96 24.19
C VAL A 198 -9.91 11.46 23.12
N ASP A 199 -8.60 11.40 23.37
CA ASP A 199 -7.60 11.90 22.41
C ASP A 199 -7.66 11.14 21.10
N ARG A 200 -7.74 9.81 21.12
CA ARG A 200 -7.93 8.99 19.90
C ARG A 200 -9.25 9.29 19.19
N ALA A 201 -10.33 9.45 19.93
CA ALA A 201 -11.60 9.81 19.34
C ALA A 201 -11.57 11.21 18.69
N LYS A 202 -10.88 12.18 19.30
CA LYS A 202 -10.67 13.52 18.70
C LYS A 202 -9.88 13.44 17.39
N GLU A 203 -8.89 12.56 17.27
CA GLU A 203 -8.16 12.36 16.02
C GLU A 203 -9.11 11.97 14.89
N VAL A 204 -10.11 11.11 15.15
CA VAL A 204 -11.11 10.75 14.13
C VAL A 204 -11.88 11.97 13.64
N LEU A 205 -12.29 12.85 14.56
CA LEU A 205 -13.04 14.06 14.22
C LEU A 205 -12.20 15.06 13.42
N SER A 206 -10.93 15.18 13.75
CA SER A 206 -10.01 16.14 13.12
C SER A 206 -9.47 15.66 11.79
N GLN A 207 -9.07 14.39 11.69
CA GLN A 207 -8.43 13.85 10.50
C GLN A 207 -9.44 13.27 9.48
N TYR A 208 -10.57 12.75 9.96
CA TYR A 208 -11.55 12.02 9.14
C TYR A 208 -13.00 12.52 9.32
N PRO A 209 -13.26 13.83 9.22
CA PRO A 209 -14.56 14.43 9.60
C PRO A 209 -15.74 13.93 8.77
N LYS A 210 -15.49 13.32 7.60
CA LYS A 210 -16.53 12.76 6.71
C LYS A 210 -16.67 11.24 6.82
N SER A 211 -15.91 10.60 7.72
CA SER A 211 -16.00 9.16 7.92
C SER A 211 -17.26 8.79 8.75
N PRO A 212 -17.92 7.66 8.45
CA PRO A 212 -19.00 7.15 9.28
C PRO A 212 -18.56 6.81 10.72
N GLN A 213 -17.26 6.73 10.97
CA GLN A 213 -16.69 6.44 12.29
C GLN A 213 -16.80 7.63 13.27
N VAL A 214 -17.08 8.83 12.76
CA VAL A 214 -17.26 10.06 13.58
C VAL A 214 -18.39 9.87 14.60
N GLU A 215 -19.47 9.20 14.23
CA GLU A 215 -20.60 8.91 15.11
C GLU A 215 -20.15 8.14 16.37
N GLU A 216 -19.40 7.06 16.22
CA GLU A 216 -18.90 6.27 17.35
C GLU A 216 -17.81 7.02 18.13
N ALA A 217 -16.95 7.76 17.45
CA ALA A 217 -15.91 8.56 18.10
C ALA A 217 -16.52 9.58 19.09
N ILE A 218 -17.55 10.33 18.68
CA ILE A 218 -18.26 11.28 19.55
C ILE A 218 -18.87 10.54 20.74
N TYR A 219 -19.45 9.37 20.52
CA TYR A 219 -20.03 8.58 21.60
C TYR A 219 -18.97 8.11 22.60
N ILE A 220 -17.80 7.64 22.14
CA ILE A 220 -16.68 7.27 23.03
C ILE A 220 -16.21 8.47 23.85
N MET A 221 -16.09 9.65 23.22
CA MET A 221 -15.76 10.90 23.94
C MET A 221 -16.77 11.21 25.03
N ALA A 222 -18.07 11.21 24.70
CA ALA A 222 -19.14 11.49 25.64
C ALA A 222 -19.09 10.55 26.85
N LYS A 223 -18.92 9.24 26.60
CA LYS A 223 -18.83 8.23 27.66
C LYS A 223 -17.54 8.34 28.49
N SER A 224 -16.43 8.69 27.86
CA SER A 224 -15.17 8.90 28.55
C SER A 224 -15.23 10.13 29.45
N TYR A 225 -15.80 11.24 29.01
CA TYR A 225 -16.03 12.41 29.82
C TYR A 225 -16.97 12.12 31.00
N GLN A 226 -18.02 11.33 30.76
CA GLN A 226 -18.93 10.89 31.82
C GLN A 226 -18.20 10.10 32.92
N ALA A 227 -17.33 9.16 32.50
CA ALA A 227 -16.55 8.35 33.44
C ALA A 227 -15.50 9.15 34.21
N MET A 228 -15.03 10.27 33.67
CA MET A 228 -14.13 11.23 34.36
C MET A 228 -14.88 12.27 35.17
N HIS A 229 -16.19 12.20 35.32
CA HIS A 229 -17.06 13.18 36.01
C HIS A 229 -17.01 14.58 35.39
N LEU A 230 -16.64 14.69 34.10
CA LEU A 230 -16.63 15.94 33.34
C LEU A 230 -18.00 16.18 32.68
N THR A 231 -19.03 16.44 33.54
CA THR A 231 -20.45 16.45 33.15
C THR A 231 -20.73 17.36 31.97
N LYS A 232 -20.23 18.61 32.00
CA LYS A 232 -20.47 19.59 30.93
C LYS A 232 -19.92 19.10 29.57
N LEU A 233 -18.70 18.57 29.55
CA LEU A 233 -18.09 18.03 28.29
C LEU A 233 -18.84 16.80 27.77
N SER A 234 -19.33 15.95 28.68
CA SER A 234 -20.15 14.79 28.31
C SER A 234 -21.47 15.22 27.67
N GLU A 235 -22.17 16.19 28.30
CA GLU A 235 -23.45 16.74 27.80
C GLU A 235 -23.25 17.42 26.43
N ASP A 236 -22.17 18.19 26.26
CA ASP A 236 -21.83 18.83 25.00
C ASP A 236 -21.58 17.79 23.88
N ALA A 237 -20.82 16.73 24.16
CA ALA A 237 -20.57 15.66 23.22
C ALA A 237 -21.86 14.90 22.85
N PHE A 238 -22.72 14.59 23.83
CA PHE A 238 -24.03 13.99 23.54
C PHE A 238 -24.96 14.92 22.76
N ARG A 239 -24.89 16.23 22.99
CA ARG A 239 -25.66 17.20 22.21
C ARG A 239 -25.22 17.22 20.75
N VAL A 240 -23.90 17.21 20.48
CA VAL A 240 -23.35 17.11 19.13
C VAL A 240 -23.80 15.80 18.47
N LEU A 241 -23.67 14.67 19.18
CA LEU A 241 -24.10 13.36 18.66
C LEU A 241 -25.57 13.37 18.29
N ASN A 242 -26.45 13.91 19.13
CA ASN A 242 -27.89 13.98 18.88
C ASN A 242 -28.26 14.92 17.75
N ARG A 243 -27.53 16.04 17.59
CA ARG A 243 -27.75 17.01 16.52
C ARG A 243 -27.34 16.45 15.17
N ASP A 244 -26.12 15.88 15.09
CA ASP A 244 -25.50 15.50 13.82
C ASP A 244 -25.87 14.07 13.41
N PHE A 245 -26.23 13.21 14.38
CA PHE A 245 -26.61 11.81 14.19
C PHE A 245 -27.89 11.46 14.97
N PRO A 246 -29.07 12.08 14.66
CA PRO A 246 -30.31 11.90 15.43
C PRO A 246 -30.84 10.46 15.44
N ASN A 247 -30.44 9.66 14.43
CA ASN A 247 -30.79 8.24 14.31
C ASN A 247 -29.70 7.30 14.84
N SER A 248 -28.70 7.83 15.56
CA SER A 248 -27.59 7.06 16.07
C SER A 248 -28.06 5.86 16.90
N ARG A 249 -27.48 4.70 16.58
CA ARG A 249 -27.66 3.48 17.39
C ARG A 249 -27.20 3.67 18.84
N PHE A 250 -26.22 4.54 19.06
CA PHE A 250 -25.64 4.83 20.38
C PHE A 250 -26.58 5.68 21.25
N LEU A 251 -27.53 6.41 20.66
CA LEU A 251 -28.56 7.13 21.38
C LEU A 251 -29.77 6.23 21.71
N LYS A 252 -30.12 5.29 20.80
CA LYS A 252 -31.26 4.39 20.97
C LYS A 252 -31.00 3.30 22.00
N ASN A 253 -29.78 2.83 22.10
CA ASN A 253 -29.33 1.87 23.11
C ASN A 253 -28.79 2.62 24.32
N LYS A 254 -29.64 3.27 25.13
CA LYS A 254 -29.23 3.67 26.48
C LYS A 254 -28.84 2.39 27.20
N PRO A 255 -27.55 2.11 27.48
CA PRO A 255 -27.19 0.92 28.23
C PRO A 255 -27.86 1.04 29.58
N SER A 256 -28.52 -0.02 30.02
CA SER A 256 -28.88 -0.13 31.43
C SER A 256 -27.60 0.13 32.22
N ILE A 257 -27.71 0.86 33.31
CA ILE A 257 -26.58 1.35 34.15
C ILE A 257 -25.56 0.24 34.47
N ASN A 258 -25.95 -1.05 34.35
CA ASN A 258 -25.17 -2.23 34.72
C ASN A 258 -24.55 -3.04 33.57
N THR A 259 -24.79 -2.68 32.31
CA THR A 259 -24.20 -3.45 31.21
C THR A 259 -23.28 -2.58 30.38
N PRO A 260 -21.96 -2.82 30.40
CA PRO A 260 -21.02 -2.06 29.60
C PRO A 260 -21.46 -2.11 28.12
N TRP A 261 -21.58 -0.95 27.47
CA TRP A 261 -22.10 -0.81 26.10
C TRP A 261 -21.36 -1.67 25.07
N TRP A 262 -20.06 -1.94 25.29
CA TRP A 262 -19.24 -2.81 24.42
C TRP A 262 -19.63 -4.28 24.47
N LYS A 263 -20.35 -4.76 25.50
CA LYS A 263 -20.88 -6.13 25.55
C LYS A 263 -22.09 -6.35 24.63
N LYS A 264 -22.71 -5.25 24.14
CA LYS A 264 -23.83 -5.29 23.20
C LYS A 264 -23.40 -5.19 21.74
N ILE A 265 -22.10 -5.01 21.50
CA ILE A 265 -21.51 -4.82 20.15
C ILE A 265 -20.66 -6.04 19.76
N LEU A 266 -20.36 -6.88 20.69
CA LEU A 266 -19.78 -8.21 20.50
C LEU A 266 -20.88 -9.25 20.39
#